data_dc635e8f8a756eb7e05f826142e61e25
#
_entry.id   dc635e8f8a756eb7e05f826142e61e25
#
_cell.length_a   1.000
_cell.length_b   1.000
_cell.length_c   1.000
_cell.angle_alpha   90.00
_cell.angle_beta   90.00
_cell.angle_gamma   90.00
#
_symmetry.space_group_name_H-M   'P 1'
#
loop_
_entity.id
_entity.type
_entity.pdbx_description
1 polymer ?
#
loop_
_entity_poly.entity_id
_entity_poly.type
_entity_poly.pdbx_seq_one_letter_code
_entity_poly.pdbx_strand_id
1 'polypeptide(L)'
;MNIAKKYKVKLLPLTDIRIGSGKDIEAYEYTVKTGYMYRIDMSEVFDKMSDSEKGNFRKILKKNNLFNIRSWIYNNYREEWGYIYKERVSSDFEKYYKEKIDDRSQDNSQLSISEFIGYDNKKYIPGSSIKGALRTAFIYSDFLENEKKYQIKSSYKIKNGKRIYNRTEIDKEAKIMESEVLLAEKEDRYGNKINKKGEKLGLEPKKDPFKIVKVFDTEEIDSKKFEVARLKIKEGNLTCEVLNGTYNEIKKTKKVNFEKGINFNIVLAEYSLKDNPMMDYKKNLGIKQILDSLNNKMENILDFEIEKERKKDDYNIKGFYEFLKNIFDSFKNKNITLIRIGGYTGFNDKTINLVTTEPIENSRTVFDANCYPIGWALIKVEEVKI
;
A
#
# COMPACT_ATOMS: atom_id res chain seq x y z
N MET A 1 -25.27 10.04 25.84
CA MET A 1 -23.92 9.45 26.01
C MET A 1 -23.23 9.42 24.67
N ASN A 2 -22.04 9.99 24.57
CA ASN A 2 -21.23 9.88 23.35
C ASN A 2 -20.58 8.51 23.32
N ILE A 3 -21.09 7.60 22.51
CA ILE A 3 -20.59 6.23 22.47
C ILE A 3 -19.53 6.16 21.38
N ALA A 4 -18.29 5.97 21.80
CA ALA A 4 -17.20 5.58 20.91
C ALA A 4 -16.85 4.13 21.15
N LYS A 5 -16.85 3.30 20.12
CA LYS A 5 -16.42 1.91 20.19
C LYS A 5 -14.98 1.79 19.73
N LYS A 6 -14.16 1.14 20.54
CA LYS A 6 -12.74 0.91 20.23
C LYS A 6 -12.50 -0.56 19.88
N TYR A 7 -11.70 -0.76 18.85
CA TYR A 7 -11.29 -2.08 18.37
C TYR A 7 -9.78 -2.15 18.34
N LYS A 8 -9.21 -3.22 18.89
CA LYS A 8 -7.82 -3.60 18.65
C LYS A 8 -7.75 -4.41 17.36
N VAL A 9 -6.77 -4.12 16.55
CA VAL A 9 -6.58 -4.80 15.28
C VAL A 9 -5.15 -5.29 15.18
N LYS A 10 -4.99 -6.53 14.74
CA LYS A 10 -3.69 -7.11 14.36
C LYS A 10 -3.64 -7.26 12.84
N LEU A 11 -2.63 -6.69 12.21
CA LEU A 11 -2.35 -6.81 10.79
C LEU A 11 -1.17 -7.76 10.60
N LEU A 12 -1.40 -8.87 9.90
CA LEU A 12 -0.37 -9.85 9.57
C LEU A 12 -0.06 -9.75 8.07
N PRO A 13 1.10 -9.21 7.68
CA PRO A 13 1.51 -9.22 6.28
C PRO A 13 1.62 -10.65 5.75
N LEU A 14 0.96 -10.93 4.63
CA LEU A 14 1.09 -12.20 3.91
C LEU A 14 2.17 -12.10 2.84
N THR A 15 2.12 -11.08 2.02
CA THR A 15 3.16 -10.75 1.05
C THR A 15 3.83 -9.44 1.42
N ASP A 16 4.91 -9.11 0.77
CA ASP A 16 5.62 -7.88 1.02
C ASP A 16 4.70 -6.68 0.85
N ILE A 17 4.80 -5.72 1.78
CA ILE A 17 4.04 -4.48 1.74
C ILE A 17 5.00 -3.33 1.49
N ARG A 18 4.67 -2.46 0.53
CA ARG A 18 5.38 -1.23 0.28
C ARG A 18 4.48 -0.02 0.48
N ILE A 19 4.89 0.88 1.36
CA ILE A 19 4.24 2.18 1.54
C ILE A 19 5.34 3.24 1.49
N GLY A 20 5.44 3.96 0.37
CA GLY A 20 6.51 4.93 0.17
C GLY A 20 6.32 6.20 0.99
N SER A 21 7.43 6.76 1.45
CA SER A 21 7.50 8.09 2.08
C SER A 21 7.34 9.24 1.07
N GLY A 22 7.51 8.93 -0.22
CA GLY A 22 7.65 9.92 -1.29
C GLY A 22 9.10 10.42 -1.46
N LYS A 23 10.05 9.84 -0.71
CA LYS A 23 11.48 10.12 -0.82
C LYS A 23 12.22 8.89 -1.32
N ASP A 24 13.36 9.13 -1.92
CA ASP A 24 14.31 8.10 -2.31
C ASP A 24 15.61 8.26 -1.51
N ILE A 25 16.25 7.14 -1.22
CA ILE A 25 17.58 7.06 -0.63
C ILE A 25 18.57 7.03 -1.78
N GLU A 26 19.41 8.02 -1.89
CA GLU A 26 20.38 8.14 -2.97
C GLU A 26 21.56 7.19 -2.80
N ALA A 27 22.19 6.83 -3.91
CA ALA A 27 23.28 5.84 -3.94
C ALA A 27 24.51 6.20 -3.10
N TYR A 28 24.67 7.46 -2.72
CA TYR A 28 25.74 7.95 -1.84
C TYR A 28 25.35 8.07 -0.36
N GLU A 29 24.08 7.80 -0.05
CA GLU A 29 23.55 7.85 1.31
C GLU A 29 23.49 6.49 1.98
N TYR A 30 23.94 5.44 1.30
CA TYR A 30 23.98 4.08 1.83
C TYR A 30 25.12 3.26 1.23
N THR A 31 25.41 2.14 1.84
CA THR A 31 26.26 1.11 1.27
C THR A 31 25.70 -0.27 1.58
N VAL A 32 26.03 -1.26 0.74
CA VAL A 32 25.60 -2.65 0.95
C VAL A 32 26.83 -3.50 1.22
N LYS A 33 26.86 -4.17 2.38
CA LYS A 33 27.91 -5.10 2.77
C LYS A 33 27.29 -6.32 3.47
N THR A 34 27.78 -7.50 3.11
CA THR A 34 27.42 -8.77 3.78
C THR A 34 25.92 -9.00 3.97
N GLY A 35 25.12 -8.70 2.93
CA GLY A 35 23.67 -8.92 2.96
C GLY A 35 22.87 -7.86 3.70
N TYR A 36 23.50 -6.71 4.04
CA TYR A 36 22.83 -5.59 4.69
C TYR A 36 23.09 -4.27 3.97
N MET A 37 22.06 -3.46 3.85
CA MET A 37 22.17 -2.03 3.57
C MET A 37 22.40 -1.27 4.87
N TYR A 38 23.38 -0.39 4.86
CA TYR A 38 23.70 0.56 5.92
C TYR A 38 23.30 1.95 5.45
N ARG A 39 22.26 2.53 6.02
CA ARG A 39 21.85 3.93 5.79
C ARG A 39 22.82 4.82 6.54
N ILE A 40 23.52 5.70 5.84
CA ILE A 40 24.67 6.44 6.35
C ILE A 40 24.27 7.87 6.70
N ASP A 41 24.66 8.35 7.88
CA ASP A 41 24.79 9.78 8.15
C ASP A 41 26.21 10.24 7.76
N MET A 42 26.28 11.00 6.68
CA MET A 42 27.60 11.45 6.18
C MET A 42 28.31 12.39 7.13
N SER A 43 27.61 13.12 8.00
CA SER A 43 28.23 13.97 9.04
C SER A 43 28.93 13.11 10.08
N GLU A 44 28.26 12.10 10.62
CA GLU A 44 28.85 11.19 11.61
C GLU A 44 30.02 10.41 11.02
N VAL A 45 29.86 9.90 9.78
CA VAL A 45 30.93 9.19 9.08
C VAL A 45 32.15 10.07 8.89
N PHE A 46 31.93 11.33 8.46
CA PHE A 46 33.03 12.28 8.26
C PHE A 46 33.75 12.59 9.57
N ASP A 47 33.05 12.74 10.69
CA ASP A 47 33.65 13.02 11.99
C ASP A 47 34.53 11.88 12.47
N LYS A 48 34.18 10.63 12.16
CA LYS A 48 34.94 9.43 12.57
C LYS A 48 36.07 9.04 11.61
N MET A 49 36.22 9.70 10.46
CA MET A 49 37.32 9.53 9.56
C MET A 49 38.61 10.06 10.16
N SER A 50 39.73 9.41 9.86
CA SER A 50 41.10 9.96 10.09
C SER A 50 41.35 11.21 9.23
N ASP A 51 42.32 12.04 9.60
CA ASP A 51 42.66 13.23 8.83
C ASP A 51 43.07 12.94 7.39
N SER A 52 43.76 11.82 7.17
CA SER A 52 44.11 11.34 5.83
C SER A 52 42.85 11.00 5.00
N GLU A 53 41.89 10.28 5.59
CA GLU A 53 40.63 9.91 4.93
C GLU A 53 39.78 11.15 4.64
N LYS A 54 39.66 12.08 5.61
CA LYS A 54 39.02 13.37 5.42
C LYS A 54 39.62 14.16 4.27
N GLY A 55 40.98 14.18 4.21
CA GLY A 55 41.70 14.85 3.11
C GLY A 55 41.42 14.23 1.74
N ASN A 56 41.41 12.90 1.66
CA ASN A 56 41.05 12.19 0.43
C ASN A 56 39.62 12.37 0.01
N PHE A 57 38.68 12.27 0.95
CA PHE A 57 37.27 12.44 0.66
C PHE A 57 36.93 13.88 0.21
N ARG A 58 37.54 14.92 0.82
CA ARG A 58 37.44 16.30 0.35
C ARG A 58 37.87 16.49 -1.10
N LYS A 59 38.94 15.79 -1.54
CA LYS A 59 39.41 15.83 -2.94
C LYS A 59 38.35 15.21 -3.88
N ILE A 60 37.65 14.17 -3.45
CA ILE A 60 36.56 13.52 -4.20
C ILE A 60 35.35 14.45 -4.29
N LEU A 61 34.93 15.06 -3.20
CA LEU A 61 33.82 16.03 -3.17
C LEU A 61 34.08 17.22 -4.10
N LYS A 62 35.32 17.73 -4.17
CA LYS A 62 35.66 18.85 -5.08
C LYS A 62 35.46 18.51 -6.56
N LYS A 63 35.49 17.24 -6.94
CA LYS A 63 35.23 16.80 -8.33
C LYS A 63 33.73 16.87 -8.69
N ASN A 64 32.84 17.08 -7.73
CA ASN A 64 31.40 17.16 -7.85
C ASN A 64 30.79 16.02 -8.70
N ASN A 65 31.27 14.80 -8.49
CA ASN A 65 30.87 13.61 -9.24
C ASN A 65 30.29 12.56 -8.29
N LEU A 66 28.99 12.33 -8.36
CA LEU A 66 28.29 11.41 -7.49
C LEU A 66 28.76 9.97 -7.62
N PHE A 67 29.19 9.53 -8.80
CA PHE A 67 29.79 8.22 -8.99
C PHE A 67 31.03 8.05 -8.11
N ASN A 68 31.95 9.04 -8.11
CA ASN A 68 33.13 8.97 -7.30
C ASN A 68 32.83 8.95 -5.80
N ILE A 69 31.78 9.64 -5.37
CA ILE A 69 31.34 9.68 -3.97
C ILE A 69 30.82 8.30 -3.56
N ARG A 70 29.86 7.74 -4.31
CA ARG A 70 29.28 6.44 -3.98
C ARG A 70 30.30 5.30 -4.01
N SER A 71 31.19 5.28 -5.03
CA SER A 71 32.25 4.28 -5.14
C SER A 71 33.25 4.39 -4.00
N TRP A 72 33.61 5.63 -3.59
CA TRP A 72 34.50 5.83 -2.45
C TRP A 72 33.86 5.31 -1.15
N ILE A 73 32.60 5.64 -0.91
CA ILE A 73 31.83 5.16 0.26
C ILE A 73 31.81 3.62 0.26
N TYR A 74 31.43 3.01 -0.86
CA TYR A 74 31.39 1.55 -0.97
C TYR A 74 32.71 0.90 -0.62
N ASN A 75 33.86 1.45 -1.09
CA ASN A 75 35.17 0.87 -0.88
C ASN A 75 35.74 1.12 0.52
N ASN A 76 35.38 2.23 1.16
CA ASN A 76 36.07 2.66 2.40
C ASN A 76 35.17 2.57 3.64
N TYR A 77 33.83 2.54 3.51
CA TYR A 77 32.91 2.50 4.65
C TYR A 77 33.21 1.30 5.55
N ARG A 78 33.18 1.56 6.85
CA ARG A 78 33.33 0.58 7.94
C ARG A 78 32.16 0.79 8.92
N GLU A 79 31.61 -0.30 9.48
CA GLU A 79 30.45 -0.25 10.39
C GLU A 79 30.73 0.60 11.64
N GLU A 80 31.98 0.69 12.07
CA GLU A 80 32.43 1.53 13.19
C GLU A 80 32.29 3.05 12.95
N TRP A 81 32.15 3.48 11.68
CA TRP A 81 31.82 4.87 11.35
C TRP A 81 30.37 5.23 11.69
N GLY A 82 29.50 4.23 11.98
CA GLY A 82 28.12 4.40 12.33
C GLY A 82 27.17 4.39 11.15
N TYR A 83 25.92 4.23 11.46
CA TYR A 83 24.83 4.23 10.50
C TYR A 83 23.55 4.70 11.21
N ILE A 84 22.63 5.28 10.45
CA ILE A 84 21.29 5.68 10.95
C ILE A 84 20.48 4.43 11.29
N TYR A 85 20.43 3.48 10.34
CA TYR A 85 19.84 2.15 10.52
C TYR A 85 20.44 1.17 9.52
N LYS A 86 20.23 -0.12 9.78
CA LYS A 86 20.59 -1.17 8.84
C LYS A 86 19.44 -2.13 8.60
N GLU A 87 19.32 -2.59 7.36
CA GLU A 87 18.28 -3.52 6.92
C GLU A 87 18.85 -4.61 6.05
N ARG A 88 18.20 -5.76 6.02
CA ARG A 88 18.57 -6.82 5.10
C ARG A 88 18.38 -6.35 3.66
N VAL A 89 19.12 -6.97 2.76
CA VAL A 89 18.90 -6.81 1.33
C VAL A 89 18.59 -8.16 0.71
N SER A 90 17.69 -8.16 -0.27
CA SER A 90 17.44 -9.36 -1.06
C SER A 90 18.68 -9.75 -1.85
N SER A 91 18.85 -11.05 -2.09
CA SER A 91 19.98 -11.56 -2.88
C SER A 91 20.04 -10.95 -4.28
N ASP A 92 18.89 -10.70 -4.88
CA ASP A 92 18.73 -10.05 -6.17
C ASP A 92 19.24 -8.60 -6.14
N PHE A 93 18.89 -7.85 -5.06
CA PHE A 93 19.37 -6.48 -4.93
C PHE A 93 20.87 -6.44 -4.61
N GLU A 94 21.37 -7.30 -3.73
CA GLU A 94 22.79 -7.35 -3.42
C GLU A 94 23.66 -7.63 -4.66
N LYS A 95 23.22 -8.58 -5.49
CA LYS A 95 23.89 -8.88 -6.77
C LYS A 95 23.88 -7.67 -7.70
N TYR A 96 22.69 -7.07 -7.89
CA TYR A 96 22.53 -5.89 -8.73
C TYR A 96 23.37 -4.71 -8.24
N TYR A 97 23.39 -4.46 -6.93
CA TYR A 97 24.18 -3.40 -6.34
C TYR A 97 25.69 -3.59 -6.62
N LYS A 98 26.22 -4.80 -6.42
CA LYS A 98 27.63 -5.13 -6.70
C LYS A 98 28.00 -4.94 -8.18
N GLU A 99 27.08 -5.27 -9.10
CA GLU A 99 27.27 -5.08 -10.53
C GLU A 99 27.27 -3.59 -10.94
N LYS A 100 26.53 -2.75 -10.22
CA LYS A 100 26.25 -1.36 -10.63
C LYS A 100 27.00 -0.29 -9.84
N ILE A 101 27.52 -0.60 -8.66
CA ILE A 101 28.14 0.41 -7.79
C ILE A 101 29.36 1.05 -8.43
N ASP A 102 30.16 0.29 -9.16
CA ASP A 102 31.38 0.74 -9.84
C ASP A 102 31.19 0.97 -11.35
N ASP A 103 29.97 0.85 -11.86
CA ASP A 103 29.66 1.09 -13.27
C ASP A 103 29.53 2.59 -13.55
N ARG A 104 30.54 3.17 -14.23
CA ARG A 104 30.58 4.59 -14.58
C ARG A 104 29.54 5.02 -15.61
N SER A 105 29.05 4.07 -16.41
CA SER A 105 28.04 4.35 -17.44
C SER A 105 26.64 4.50 -16.85
N GLN A 106 26.43 4.14 -15.59
CA GLN A 106 25.13 4.12 -14.96
C GLN A 106 24.79 5.44 -14.27
N ASP A 107 23.58 5.87 -14.47
CA ASP A 107 22.99 6.95 -13.71
C ASP A 107 22.81 6.54 -12.23
N ASN A 108 23.06 7.48 -11.30
CA ASN A 108 22.85 7.24 -9.88
C ASN A 108 21.41 6.86 -9.54
N SER A 109 20.43 7.34 -10.31
CA SER A 109 19.03 7.00 -10.14
C SER A 109 18.72 5.49 -10.21
N GLN A 110 19.58 4.71 -10.88
CA GLN A 110 19.41 3.26 -10.95
C GLN A 110 19.70 2.54 -9.63
N LEU A 111 20.44 3.20 -8.73
CA LEU A 111 20.72 2.71 -7.39
C LEU A 111 19.89 3.42 -6.31
N SER A 112 18.99 4.32 -6.68
CA SER A 112 18.06 4.92 -5.71
C SER A 112 17.12 3.86 -5.14
N ILE A 113 16.92 3.91 -3.82
CA ILE A 113 16.02 3.03 -3.09
C ILE A 113 14.82 3.85 -2.66
N SER A 114 13.62 3.45 -3.07
CA SER A 114 12.41 4.12 -2.61
C SER A 114 12.15 3.79 -1.14
N GLU A 115 12.20 4.82 -0.30
CA GLU A 115 12.12 4.72 1.15
C GLU A 115 10.72 4.30 1.62
N PHE A 116 10.64 3.45 2.64
CA PHE A 116 9.38 3.15 3.32
C PHE A 116 9.00 4.31 4.25
N ILE A 117 7.69 4.57 4.39
CA ILE A 117 7.21 5.65 5.26
C ILE A 117 7.62 5.44 6.72
N GLY A 118 8.13 6.49 7.32
CA GLY A 118 8.52 6.52 8.72
C GLY A 118 8.67 7.94 9.24
N TYR A 119 8.83 8.04 10.53
CA TYR A 119 9.17 9.27 11.24
C TYR A 119 10.29 8.96 12.23
N ASP A 120 11.35 9.76 12.24
CA ASP A 120 12.50 9.58 13.11
C ASP A 120 13.07 8.15 13.07
N ASN A 121 13.27 7.65 11.85
CA ASN A 121 13.73 6.28 11.53
C ASN A 121 12.83 5.14 12.04
N LYS A 122 11.63 5.46 12.53
CA LYS A 122 10.62 4.51 12.98
C LYS A 122 9.59 4.28 11.89
N LYS A 123 9.57 3.09 11.34
CA LYS A 123 8.67 2.73 10.24
C LYS A 123 7.33 2.24 10.78
N TYR A 124 6.25 2.60 10.11
CA TYR A 124 4.88 2.24 10.48
C TYR A 124 3.96 2.17 9.27
N ILE A 125 2.79 1.60 9.41
CA ILE A 125 1.74 1.65 8.39
C ILE A 125 0.77 2.77 8.76
N PRO A 126 0.62 3.81 7.91
CA PRO A 126 -0.33 4.88 8.17
C PRO A 126 -1.77 4.38 8.25
N GLY A 127 -2.50 4.82 9.25
CA GLY A 127 -3.93 4.56 9.38
C GLY A 127 -4.73 5.06 8.19
N SER A 128 -4.27 6.11 7.53
CA SER A 128 -4.87 6.61 6.29
C SER A 128 -4.81 5.60 5.14
N SER A 129 -3.72 4.83 5.01
CA SER A 129 -3.59 3.77 4.00
C SER A 129 -4.58 2.63 4.25
N ILE A 130 -4.73 2.22 5.51
CA ILE A 130 -5.71 1.20 5.91
C ILE A 130 -7.13 1.72 5.72
N LYS A 131 -7.42 2.93 6.20
CA LYS A 131 -8.74 3.56 6.05
C LYS A 131 -9.16 3.70 4.60
N GLY A 132 -8.23 4.05 3.71
CA GLY A 132 -8.47 4.12 2.27
C GLY A 132 -8.94 2.78 1.69
N ALA A 133 -8.29 1.67 2.07
CA ALA A 133 -8.69 0.34 1.64
C ALA A 133 -10.07 -0.07 2.17
N LEU A 134 -10.36 0.20 3.46
CA LEU A 134 -11.66 -0.07 4.06
C LEU A 134 -12.77 0.75 3.40
N ARG A 135 -12.53 2.04 3.14
CA ARG A 135 -13.48 2.94 2.49
C ARG A 135 -13.78 2.49 1.06
N THR A 136 -12.76 2.14 0.31
CA THR A 136 -12.94 1.64 -1.07
C THR A 136 -13.71 0.32 -1.09
N ALA A 137 -13.47 -0.57 -0.13
CA ALA A 137 -14.22 -1.82 -0.02
C ALA A 137 -15.70 -1.58 0.31
N PHE A 138 -16.00 -0.62 1.18
CA PHE A 138 -17.36 -0.24 1.52
C PHE A 138 -18.12 0.30 0.30
N ILE A 139 -17.52 1.20 -0.46
CA ILE A 139 -18.10 1.73 -1.70
C ILE A 139 -18.33 0.60 -2.72
N TYR A 140 -17.33 -0.28 -2.88
CA TYR A 140 -17.41 -1.43 -3.77
C TYR A 140 -18.59 -2.35 -3.44
N SER A 141 -18.75 -2.72 -2.16
CA SER A 141 -19.82 -3.60 -1.69
C SER A 141 -21.20 -2.99 -1.89
N ASP A 142 -21.35 -1.68 -1.67
CA ASP A 142 -22.62 -0.99 -1.90
C ASP A 142 -23.06 -1.06 -3.37
N PHE A 143 -22.12 -0.90 -4.29
CA PHE A 143 -22.40 -1.07 -5.72
C PHE A 143 -22.82 -2.50 -6.06
N LEU A 144 -22.12 -3.48 -5.48
CA LEU A 144 -22.41 -4.89 -5.70
C LEU A 144 -23.81 -5.27 -5.20
N GLU A 145 -24.15 -4.86 -3.96
CA GLU A 145 -25.43 -5.17 -3.31
C GLU A 145 -26.62 -4.51 -3.99
N ASN A 146 -26.44 -3.33 -4.57
CA ASN A 146 -27.55 -2.60 -5.21
C ASN A 146 -27.64 -2.84 -6.72
N GLU A 147 -26.85 -3.78 -7.28
CA GLU A 147 -26.76 -4.07 -8.71
C GLU A 147 -26.57 -2.81 -9.58
N LYS A 148 -26.12 -1.73 -8.97
CA LYS A 148 -25.84 -0.46 -9.64
C LYS A 148 -24.58 -0.64 -10.46
N LYS A 149 -24.71 -1.19 -11.66
CA LYS A 149 -23.65 -1.16 -12.66
C LYS A 149 -23.52 0.27 -13.15
N TYR A 150 -22.55 0.96 -12.60
CA TYR A 150 -22.22 2.28 -13.06
C TYR A 150 -21.68 2.20 -14.48
N GLN A 151 -22.31 2.90 -15.40
CA GLN A 151 -21.73 3.17 -16.70
C GLN A 151 -20.69 4.28 -16.53
N ILE A 152 -19.47 3.93 -16.21
CA ILE A 152 -18.37 4.84 -16.44
C ILE A 152 -18.28 4.98 -17.96
N LYS A 153 -18.75 6.09 -18.48
CA LYS A 153 -18.43 6.49 -19.85
C LYS A 153 -16.94 6.83 -19.87
N SER A 154 -16.11 5.79 -19.95
CA SER A 154 -14.69 5.97 -20.09
C SER A 154 -14.45 6.62 -21.44
N SER A 155 -14.29 7.94 -21.44
CA SER A 155 -13.85 8.62 -22.63
C SER A 155 -12.41 8.20 -22.88
N TYR A 156 -12.23 7.34 -23.85
CA TYR A 156 -10.92 6.94 -24.35
C TYR A 156 -10.74 7.35 -25.80
N LYS A 157 -9.50 7.63 -26.16
CA LYS A 157 -9.10 7.81 -27.56
C LYS A 157 -8.33 6.56 -27.98
N ILE A 158 -8.56 6.09 -29.20
CA ILE A 158 -7.75 5.02 -29.78
C ILE A 158 -6.53 5.68 -30.44
N LYS A 159 -5.33 5.34 -29.97
CA LYS A 159 -4.07 5.75 -30.60
C LYS A 159 -3.22 4.50 -30.81
N ASN A 160 -2.84 4.23 -32.05
CA ASN A 160 -2.07 3.04 -32.44
C ASN A 160 -2.72 1.71 -31.95
N GLY A 161 -4.03 1.57 -32.08
CA GLY A 161 -4.77 0.38 -31.65
C GLY A 161 -4.92 0.22 -30.11
N LYS A 162 -4.42 1.14 -29.32
CA LYS A 162 -4.52 1.11 -27.85
C LYS A 162 -5.51 2.14 -27.33
N ARG A 163 -6.30 1.77 -26.32
CA ARG A 163 -7.21 2.68 -25.62
C ARG A 163 -6.39 3.58 -24.68
N ILE A 164 -6.47 4.89 -24.88
CA ILE A 164 -5.89 5.90 -23.99
C ILE A 164 -7.03 6.58 -23.25
N TYR A 165 -7.11 6.34 -21.94
CA TYR A 165 -8.18 6.86 -21.09
C TYR A 165 -7.92 8.30 -20.63
N ASN A 166 -8.96 9.10 -20.58
CA ASN A 166 -8.89 10.44 -20.01
C ASN A 166 -9.00 10.38 -18.48
N ARG A 167 -7.88 10.42 -17.78
CA ARG A 167 -7.82 10.31 -16.32
C ARG A 167 -8.65 11.36 -15.60
N THR A 168 -8.66 12.60 -16.10
CA THR A 168 -9.41 13.69 -15.46
C THR A 168 -10.92 13.46 -15.48
N GLU A 169 -11.46 12.84 -16.52
CA GLU A 169 -12.88 12.51 -16.62
C GLU A 169 -13.21 11.31 -15.72
N ILE A 170 -12.36 10.28 -15.72
CA ILE A 170 -12.52 9.13 -14.81
C ILE A 170 -12.51 9.57 -13.36
N ASP A 171 -11.59 10.47 -12.95
CA ASP A 171 -11.53 10.98 -11.59
C ASP A 171 -12.78 11.80 -11.20
N LYS A 172 -13.37 12.53 -12.14
CA LYS A 172 -14.63 13.26 -11.91
C LYS A 172 -15.81 12.29 -11.70
N GLU A 173 -15.91 11.29 -12.56
CA GLU A 173 -16.97 10.29 -12.45
C GLU A 173 -16.83 9.46 -11.16
N ALA A 174 -15.62 9.06 -10.80
CA ALA A 174 -15.35 8.37 -9.54
C ALA A 174 -15.82 9.19 -8.31
N LYS A 175 -15.60 10.51 -8.31
CA LYS A 175 -16.09 11.41 -7.24
C LYS A 175 -17.61 11.50 -7.18
N ILE A 176 -18.28 11.51 -8.33
CA ILE A 176 -19.75 11.48 -8.40
C ILE A 176 -20.26 10.18 -7.81
N MET A 177 -19.69 9.04 -8.21
CA MET A 177 -20.04 7.72 -7.71
C MET A 177 -19.83 7.60 -6.19
N GLU A 178 -18.70 8.06 -5.68
CA GLU A 178 -18.47 8.10 -4.24
C GLU A 178 -19.54 8.91 -3.50
N SER A 179 -19.94 10.04 -4.07
CA SER A 179 -21.00 10.89 -3.49
C SER A 179 -22.34 10.18 -3.47
N GLU A 180 -22.70 9.45 -4.51
CA GLU A 180 -23.98 8.72 -4.57
C GLU A 180 -24.06 7.56 -3.57
N VAL A 181 -22.93 6.90 -3.30
CA VAL A 181 -22.87 5.84 -2.29
C VAL A 181 -22.89 6.38 -0.88
N LEU A 182 -22.10 7.43 -0.64
CA LEU A 182 -21.80 7.90 0.71
C LEU A 182 -22.73 8.99 1.20
N LEU A 183 -23.44 9.71 0.31
CA LEU A 183 -24.41 10.72 0.70
C LEU A 183 -25.84 10.16 0.64
N ALA A 184 -26.61 10.38 1.70
CA ALA A 184 -28.04 10.15 1.67
C ALA A 184 -28.68 11.07 0.62
N GLU A 185 -29.56 10.53 -0.22
CA GLU A 185 -30.42 11.36 -1.05
C GLU A 185 -31.33 12.17 -0.13
N LYS A 186 -31.22 13.50 -0.17
CA LYS A 186 -32.20 14.39 0.45
C LYS A 186 -33.21 14.77 -0.59
N GLU A 187 -34.46 14.64 -0.22
CA GLU A 187 -35.57 15.30 -0.92
C GLU A 187 -35.76 16.69 -0.32
N ASP A 188 -35.97 17.69 -1.17
CA ASP A 188 -36.42 19.00 -0.71
C ASP A 188 -37.85 18.89 -0.18
N ARG A 189 -38.38 19.97 0.41
CA ARG A 189 -39.77 20.04 0.89
C ARG A 189 -40.84 19.80 -0.19
N TYR A 190 -40.42 19.68 -1.44
CA TYR A 190 -41.28 19.41 -2.60
C TYR A 190 -41.06 18.00 -3.16
N GLY A 191 -40.26 17.14 -2.48
CA GLY A 191 -39.94 15.77 -2.93
C GLY A 191 -38.92 15.69 -4.05
N ASN A 192 -38.20 16.78 -4.36
CA ASN A 192 -37.19 16.77 -5.40
C ASN A 192 -35.85 16.31 -4.81
N LYS A 193 -35.21 15.37 -5.47
CA LYS A 193 -33.82 14.94 -5.10
C LYS A 193 -32.84 16.08 -5.32
N ILE A 194 -32.29 16.64 -4.25
CA ILE A 194 -31.45 17.84 -4.25
C ILE A 194 -30.16 17.66 -5.06
N ASN A 195 -29.73 16.43 -5.33
CA ASN A 195 -28.48 16.13 -6.00
C ASN A 195 -28.57 16.00 -7.53
N LYS A 196 -29.72 16.21 -8.16
CA LYS A 196 -29.87 16.03 -9.61
C LYS A 196 -29.66 17.27 -10.46
N LYS A 197 -29.36 18.41 -9.88
CA LYS A 197 -29.19 19.67 -10.64
C LYS A 197 -27.74 20.07 -10.78
N GLY A 198 -26.94 19.34 -11.57
CA GLY A 198 -25.76 19.93 -12.22
C GLY A 198 -24.71 20.65 -11.35
N GLU A 199 -24.92 20.78 -10.06
CA GLU A 199 -23.95 21.35 -9.13
C GLU A 199 -22.87 20.32 -8.85
N LYS A 200 -21.64 20.77 -8.77
CA LYS A 200 -20.44 19.97 -8.47
C LYS A 200 -20.67 19.04 -7.30
N LEU A 201 -21.08 17.82 -7.57
CA LEU A 201 -21.23 16.74 -6.60
C LEU A 201 -19.85 16.26 -6.17
N GLY A 202 -19.17 17.06 -5.36
CA GLY A 202 -17.97 16.65 -4.67
C GLY A 202 -18.32 16.29 -3.24
N LEU A 203 -17.95 15.09 -2.78
CA LEU A 203 -18.05 14.72 -1.39
C LEU A 203 -17.14 15.64 -0.55
N GLU A 204 -17.73 16.57 0.18
CA GLU A 204 -16.98 17.41 1.11
C GLU A 204 -16.49 16.53 2.29
N PRO A 205 -15.21 16.67 2.74
CA PRO A 205 -14.69 15.83 3.83
C PRO A 205 -15.55 15.85 5.11
N LYS A 206 -16.18 16.98 5.41
CA LYS A 206 -17.09 17.10 6.57
C LYS A 206 -18.40 16.32 6.42
N LYS A 207 -18.79 15.99 5.19
CA LYS A 207 -20.01 15.23 4.87
C LYS A 207 -19.71 13.74 4.67
N ASP A 208 -18.43 13.33 4.59
CA ASP A 208 -18.05 11.93 4.43
C ASP A 208 -18.38 11.13 5.70
N PRO A 209 -19.25 10.13 5.65
CA PRO A 209 -19.58 9.30 6.81
C PRO A 209 -18.37 8.55 7.37
N PHE A 210 -17.37 8.24 6.55
CA PHE A 210 -16.14 7.64 7.03
C PHE A 210 -15.33 8.53 7.99
N LYS A 211 -15.73 9.79 8.20
CA LYS A 211 -15.14 10.63 9.27
C LYS A 211 -15.29 10.03 10.67
N ILE A 212 -16.34 9.22 10.90
CA ILE A 212 -16.53 8.53 12.20
C ILE A 212 -15.57 7.36 12.40
N VAL A 213 -15.05 6.81 11.30
CA VAL A 213 -14.07 5.72 11.33
C VAL A 213 -12.69 6.34 11.48
N LYS A 214 -12.15 6.28 12.69
CA LYS A 214 -10.78 6.72 12.98
C LYS A 214 -9.88 5.50 13.00
N VAL A 215 -8.99 5.40 12.02
CA VAL A 215 -7.96 4.37 11.95
C VAL A 215 -6.64 5.00 12.35
N PHE A 216 -6.04 4.49 13.41
CA PHE A 216 -4.76 4.98 13.90
C PHE A 216 -3.61 4.34 13.12
N ASP A 217 -2.49 5.00 13.11
CA ASP A 217 -1.25 4.43 12.60
C ASP A 217 -0.90 3.17 13.42
N THR A 218 -0.17 2.26 12.81
CA THR A 218 0.31 1.09 13.54
C THR A 218 1.35 1.50 14.58
N GLU A 219 1.62 0.61 15.52
CA GLU A 219 2.84 0.70 16.32
C GLU A 219 4.08 0.72 15.43
N GLU A 220 5.20 1.17 15.99
CA GLU A 220 6.51 1.08 15.37
C GLU A 220 6.81 -0.38 14.99
N ILE A 221 7.29 -0.59 13.78
CA ILE A 221 7.60 -1.92 13.26
C ILE A 221 9.10 -2.14 13.36
N ASP A 222 9.49 -3.27 13.97
CA ASP A 222 10.88 -3.67 14.11
C ASP A 222 11.60 -3.68 12.75
N SER A 223 12.75 -3.02 12.68
CA SER A 223 13.59 -2.95 11.47
C SER A 223 13.95 -4.32 10.88
N LYS A 224 14.03 -5.36 11.73
CA LYS A 224 14.26 -6.74 11.28
C LYS A 224 13.17 -7.32 10.39
N LYS A 225 11.97 -6.69 10.37
CA LYS A 225 10.86 -7.07 9.50
C LYS A 225 10.96 -6.43 8.11
N PHE A 226 11.94 -5.57 7.88
CA PHE A 226 12.12 -4.90 6.59
C PHE A 226 13.28 -5.50 5.79
N GLU A 227 13.18 -5.31 4.49
CA GLU A 227 14.21 -5.68 3.53
C GLU A 227 14.23 -4.68 2.37
N VAL A 228 15.40 -4.42 1.83
CA VAL A 228 15.53 -3.74 0.54
C VAL A 228 15.44 -4.76 -0.57
N ALA A 229 14.41 -4.67 -1.38
CA ALA A 229 14.13 -5.63 -2.44
C ALA A 229 14.03 -4.97 -3.82
N ARG A 230 14.30 -5.76 -4.87
CA ARG A 230 13.99 -5.40 -6.26
C ARG A 230 12.67 -6.03 -6.65
N LEU A 231 11.66 -5.20 -6.77
CA LEU A 231 10.34 -5.60 -7.18
C LEU A 231 10.22 -5.57 -8.71
N LYS A 232 9.60 -6.59 -9.30
CA LYS A 232 9.36 -6.65 -10.75
C LYS A 232 8.13 -5.86 -11.12
N ILE A 233 8.26 -4.94 -12.08
CA ILE A 233 7.17 -4.21 -12.70
C ILE A 233 7.09 -4.55 -14.18
N LYS A 234 5.99 -4.17 -14.85
CA LYS A 234 5.77 -4.52 -16.26
C LYS A 234 6.90 -4.05 -17.18
N GLU A 235 7.52 -2.93 -16.90
CA GLU A 235 8.54 -2.27 -17.75
C GLU A 235 9.85 -2.03 -16.98
N GLY A 236 10.26 -2.99 -16.14
CA GLY A 236 11.52 -2.88 -15.39
C GLY A 236 11.46 -3.39 -13.97
N ASN A 237 12.28 -2.80 -13.12
CA ASN A 237 12.33 -3.15 -11.69
C ASN A 237 12.27 -1.87 -10.85
N LEU A 238 11.71 -1.99 -9.65
CA LEU A 238 11.70 -0.96 -8.63
C LEU A 238 12.52 -1.45 -7.44
N THR A 239 13.53 -0.70 -7.03
CA THR A 239 14.23 -0.96 -5.78
C THR A 239 13.59 -0.16 -4.67
N CYS A 240 13.17 -0.83 -3.61
CA CYS A 240 12.51 -0.16 -2.48
C CYS A 240 12.66 -0.96 -1.19
N GLU A 241 12.44 -0.27 -0.09
CA GLU A 241 12.23 -0.92 1.20
C GLU A 241 10.82 -1.51 1.26
N VAL A 242 10.72 -2.74 1.73
CA VAL A 242 9.46 -3.47 1.89
C VAL A 242 9.36 -4.06 3.29
N LEU A 243 8.15 -4.13 3.81
CA LEU A 243 7.81 -4.91 5.00
C LEU A 243 7.57 -6.35 4.55
N ASN A 244 8.35 -7.28 5.09
CA ASN A 244 8.34 -8.68 4.68
C ASN A 244 7.03 -9.39 5.01
N GLY A 245 6.55 -10.19 4.06
CA GLY A 245 5.39 -11.05 4.22
C GLY A 245 5.71 -12.40 4.86
N THR A 246 4.68 -13.06 5.36
CA THR A 246 4.75 -14.37 6.03
C THR A 246 4.23 -15.52 5.15
N TYR A 247 3.93 -15.27 3.89
CA TYR A 247 3.32 -16.26 2.96
C TYR A 247 4.08 -17.58 2.92
N ASN A 248 5.39 -17.54 2.71
CA ASN A 248 6.20 -18.75 2.59
C ASN A 248 6.22 -19.55 3.90
N GLU A 249 6.22 -18.89 5.06
CA GLU A 249 6.12 -19.54 6.37
C GLU A 249 4.77 -20.24 6.53
N ILE A 250 3.67 -19.53 6.21
CA ILE A 250 2.31 -20.09 6.31
C ILE A 250 2.13 -21.24 5.32
N LYS A 251 2.64 -21.10 4.10
CA LYS A 251 2.61 -22.19 3.10
C LYS A 251 3.31 -23.45 3.59
N LYS A 252 4.44 -23.29 4.27
CA LYS A 252 5.23 -24.41 4.84
C LYS A 252 4.56 -25.00 6.09
N THR A 253 4.15 -24.17 7.03
CA THR A 253 3.66 -24.61 8.34
C THR A 253 2.17 -24.93 8.36
N LYS A 254 1.41 -24.44 7.39
CA LYS A 254 -0.06 -24.46 7.34
C LYS A 254 -0.72 -23.76 8.54
N LYS A 255 0.01 -22.86 9.22
CA LYS A 255 -0.46 -22.15 10.41
C LYS A 255 -0.36 -20.65 10.24
N VAL A 256 -1.45 -19.94 10.54
CA VAL A 256 -1.50 -18.48 10.63
C VAL A 256 -1.25 -18.07 12.07
N ASN A 257 -0.18 -17.30 12.32
CA ASN A 257 0.19 -16.84 13.65
C ASN A 257 0.07 -15.32 13.76
N PHE A 258 -1.02 -14.85 14.37
CA PHE A 258 -1.26 -13.43 14.61
C PHE A 258 -0.36 -12.79 15.69
N GLU A 259 0.42 -13.57 16.47
CA GLU A 259 1.39 -12.99 17.41
C GLU A 259 2.51 -12.24 16.67
N LYS A 260 2.78 -12.60 15.42
CA LYS A 260 3.70 -11.88 14.53
C LYS A 260 3.09 -10.62 13.87
N GLY A 261 1.79 -10.41 14.08
CA GLY A 261 1.05 -9.28 13.52
C GLY A 261 1.47 -7.95 14.14
N ILE A 262 1.11 -6.86 13.47
CA ILE A 262 1.37 -5.48 13.84
C ILE A 262 0.09 -4.90 14.43
N ASN A 263 0.17 -4.25 15.58
CA ASN A 263 -1.00 -3.73 16.28
C ASN A 263 -1.35 -2.31 15.82
N PHE A 264 -2.66 -2.03 15.76
CA PHE A 264 -3.21 -0.69 15.65
C PHE A 264 -4.64 -0.65 16.21
N ASN A 265 -5.26 0.52 16.22
CA ASN A 265 -6.62 0.68 16.73
C ASN A 265 -7.54 1.27 15.67
N ILE A 266 -8.81 0.83 15.71
CA ILE A 266 -9.91 1.50 15.02
C ILE A 266 -10.87 2.02 16.08
N VAL A 267 -11.34 3.26 15.93
CA VAL A 267 -12.37 3.85 16.78
C VAL A 267 -13.53 4.30 15.91
N LEU A 268 -14.72 3.84 16.24
CA LEU A 268 -15.98 4.32 15.64
C LEU A 268 -16.56 5.39 16.55
N ALA A 269 -16.44 6.65 16.12
CA ALA A 269 -16.89 7.81 16.88
C ALA A 269 -18.32 8.22 16.49
N GLU A 270 -19.33 7.45 16.90
CA GLU A 270 -20.74 7.64 16.55
C GLU A 270 -21.28 9.04 16.97
N TYR A 271 -20.71 9.64 18.01
CA TYR A 271 -21.06 11.01 18.43
C TYR A 271 -20.82 12.06 17.35
N SER A 272 -19.92 11.81 16.41
CA SER A 272 -19.65 12.73 15.30
C SER A 272 -20.81 12.81 14.29
N LEU A 273 -21.80 11.94 14.39
CA LEU A 273 -22.97 11.91 13.52
C LEU A 273 -24.08 12.85 14.00
N LYS A 274 -24.23 13.04 15.34
CA LYS A 274 -25.37 13.76 15.95
C LYS A 274 -25.45 15.23 15.57
N ASP A 275 -24.31 15.86 15.29
CA ASP A 275 -24.25 17.30 15.03
C ASP A 275 -24.32 17.65 13.53
N ASN A 276 -24.58 16.65 12.67
CA ASN A 276 -24.64 16.88 11.24
C ASN A 276 -26.00 16.43 10.64
N PRO A 277 -26.95 17.34 10.48
CA PRO A 277 -28.30 17.03 9.95
C PRO A 277 -28.27 16.51 8.49
N MET A 278 -27.13 16.58 7.81
CA MET A 278 -26.96 15.99 6.47
C MET A 278 -26.61 14.50 6.51
N MET A 279 -26.49 13.91 7.69
CA MET A 279 -26.15 12.51 7.88
C MET A 279 -27.35 11.66 8.29
N ASP A 280 -28.48 11.84 7.66
CA ASP A 280 -29.50 10.79 7.61
C ASP A 280 -28.94 9.65 6.76
N TYR A 281 -28.13 8.85 7.43
CA TYR A 281 -27.35 7.81 6.81
C TYR A 281 -28.25 6.60 6.54
N LYS A 282 -28.34 6.20 5.28
CA LYS A 282 -29.12 5.00 4.87
C LYS A 282 -28.57 3.72 5.50
N LYS A 283 -27.33 3.72 6.00
CA LYS A 283 -26.66 2.55 6.56
C LYS A 283 -25.93 2.92 7.85
N ASN A 284 -26.18 2.18 8.92
CA ASN A 284 -25.40 2.26 10.14
C ASN A 284 -23.97 1.79 9.85
N LEU A 285 -22.98 2.68 9.82
CA LEU A 285 -21.60 2.35 9.57
C LEU A 285 -20.96 1.72 10.81
N GLY A 286 -21.08 0.40 10.94
CA GLY A 286 -20.52 -0.40 12.02
C GLY A 286 -19.29 -1.20 11.57
N ILE A 287 -18.50 -1.69 12.54
CA ILE A 287 -17.32 -2.50 12.24
C ILE A 287 -17.68 -3.77 11.45
N LYS A 288 -18.79 -4.40 11.78
CA LYS A 288 -19.24 -5.61 11.07
C LYS A 288 -19.48 -5.31 9.59
N GLN A 289 -20.20 -4.24 9.27
CA GLN A 289 -20.46 -3.85 7.88
C GLN A 289 -19.17 -3.51 7.12
N ILE A 290 -18.20 -2.87 7.78
CA ILE A 290 -16.90 -2.59 7.18
C ILE A 290 -16.17 -3.90 6.84
N LEU A 291 -16.19 -4.87 7.75
CA LEU A 291 -15.56 -6.18 7.52
C LEU A 291 -16.30 -7.00 6.45
N ASP A 292 -17.62 -7.00 6.47
CA ASP A 292 -18.44 -7.68 5.44
C ASP A 292 -18.18 -7.08 4.06
N SER A 293 -18.13 -5.75 3.97
CA SER A 293 -17.78 -5.06 2.72
C SER A 293 -16.38 -5.41 2.23
N LEU A 294 -15.43 -5.53 3.14
CA LEU A 294 -14.07 -5.93 2.79
C LEU A 294 -14.04 -7.39 2.31
N ASN A 295 -14.79 -8.29 2.98
CA ASN A 295 -14.94 -9.68 2.55
C ASN A 295 -15.52 -9.77 1.14
N ASN A 296 -16.61 -9.08 0.86
CA ASN A 296 -17.25 -9.06 -0.46
C ASN A 296 -16.26 -8.62 -1.55
N LYS A 297 -15.52 -7.54 -1.29
CA LYS A 297 -14.52 -7.06 -2.25
C LYS A 297 -13.38 -8.05 -2.45
N MET A 298 -12.82 -8.60 -1.37
CA MET A 298 -11.69 -9.53 -1.47
C MET A 298 -12.07 -10.82 -2.16
N GLU A 299 -13.25 -11.38 -1.87
CA GLU A 299 -13.77 -12.57 -2.55
C GLU A 299 -13.83 -12.35 -4.08
N ASN A 300 -14.44 -11.26 -4.51
CA ASN A 300 -14.54 -10.94 -5.94
C ASN A 300 -13.18 -10.72 -6.61
N ILE A 301 -12.24 -10.08 -5.92
CA ILE A 301 -10.89 -9.90 -6.45
C ILE A 301 -10.18 -11.24 -6.61
N LEU A 302 -10.27 -12.10 -5.61
CA LEU A 302 -9.63 -13.42 -5.66
C LEU A 302 -10.22 -14.27 -6.80
N ASP A 303 -11.55 -14.32 -6.94
CA ASP A 303 -12.23 -15.07 -8.00
C ASP A 303 -11.85 -14.52 -9.39
N PHE A 304 -11.83 -13.20 -9.54
CA PHE A 304 -11.40 -12.55 -10.78
C PHE A 304 -9.95 -12.90 -11.15
N GLU A 305 -9.03 -12.81 -10.18
CA GLU A 305 -7.61 -13.07 -10.44
C GLU A 305 -7.36 -14.57 -10.71
N ILE A 306 -8.03 -15.49 -10.02
CA ILE A 306 -7.95 -16.93 -10.29
C ILE A 306 -8.43 -17.24 -11.71
N GLU A 307 -9.57 -16.71 -12.12
CA GLU A 307 -10.12 -16.96 -13.48
C GLU A 307 -9.24 -16.32 -14.56
N LYS A 308 -8.69 -15.16 -14.31
CA LYS A 308 -7.79 -14.47 -15.23
C LYS A 308 -6.49 -15.23 -15.44
N GLU A 309 -5.89 -15.78 -14.38
CA GLU A 309 -4.65 -16.56 -14.47
C GLU A 309 -4.90 -17.94 -15.06
N ARG A 310 -6.10 -18.53 -14.85
CA ARG A 310 -6.51 -19.75 -15.52
C ARG A 310 -6.48 -19.60 -17.05
N LYS A 311 -6.86 -18.42 -17.57
CA LYS A 311 -6.82 -18.11 -19.01
C LYS A 311 -5.40 -17.92 -19.56
N LYS A 312 -4.43 -17.64 -18.67
CA LYS A 312 -3.04 -17.38 -19.06
C LYS A 312 -2.07 -18.53 -18.85
N ASP A 313 -2.57 -19.64 -18.31
CA ASP A 313 -1.77 -20.81 -17.91
C ASP A 313 -0.60 -20.47 -16.96
N ASP A 314 -0.71 -19.37 -16.19
CA ASP A 314 0.28 -19.00 -15.19
C ASP A 314 -0.01 -19.72 -13.85
N TYR A 315 0.41 -20.97 -13.77
CA TYR A 315 0.13 -21.84 -12.63
C TYR A 315 0.71 -21.34 -11.31
N ASN A 316 1.82 -20.63 -11.33
CA ASN A 316 2.45 -20.12 -10.09
C ASN A 316 1.59 -19.02 -9.45
N ILE A 317 1.12 -18.08 -10.25
CA ILE A 317 0.29 -16.98 -9.78
C ILE A 317 -1.12 -17.47 -9.44
N LYS A 318 -1.67 -18.37 -10.25
CA LYS A 318 -2.96 -19.00 -9.95
C LYS A 318 -2.92 -19.73 -8.61
N GLY A 319 -1.92 -20.58 -8.39
CA GLY A 319 -1.76 -21.32 -7.13
C GLY A 319 -1.57 -20.41 -5.91
N PHE A 320 -0.98 -19.22 -6.10
CA PHE A 320 -0.90 -18.20 -5.06
C PHE A 320 -2.30 -17.67 -4.68
N TYR A 321 -3.13 -17.29 -5.66
CA TYR A 321 -4.47 -16.78 -5.37
C TYR A 321 -5.41 -17.85 -4.81
N GLU A 322 -5.31 -19.10 -5.30
CA GLU A 322 -6.05 -20.24 -4.74
C GLU A 322 -5.67 -20.49 -3.27
N PHE A 323 -4.38 -20.36 -2.93
CA PHE A 323 -3.94 -20.47 -1.54
C PHE A 323 -4.47 -19.32 -0.68
N LEU A 324 -4.46 -18.07 -1.17
CA LEU A 324 -5.07 -16.95 -0.46
C LEU A 324 -6.56 -17.15 -0.25
N LYS A 325 -7.28 -17.69 -1.25
CA LYS A 325 -8.70 -17.98 -1.13
C LYS A 325 -8.96 -19.04 -0.07
N ASN A 326 -8.18 -20.10 -0.01
CA ASN A 326 -8.28 -21.11 1.04
C ASN A 326 -8.06 -20.52 2.45
N ILE A 327 -7.09 -19.62 2.61
CA ILE A 327 -6.90 -18.89 3.87
C ILE A 327 -8.14 -18.05 4.17
N PHE A 328 -8.61 -17.26 3.22
CA PHE A 328 -9.77 -16.40 3.36
C PHE A 328 -11.01 -17.19 3.79
N ASP A 329 -11.32 -18.29 3.12
CA ASP A 329 -12.48 -19.14 3.42
C ASP A 329 -12.38 -19.77 4.82
N SER A 330 -11.17 -20.12 5.28
CA SER A 330 -10.95 -20.68 6.63
C SER A 330 -11.26 -19.70 7.75
N PHE A 331 -11.24 -18.40 7.46
CA PHE A 331 -11.52 -17.32 8.41
C PHE A 331 -12.85 -16.60 8.17
N LYS A 332 -13.60 -16.95 7.14
CA LYS A 332 -14.91 -16.38 6.88
C LYS A 332 -15.78 -16.43 8.13
N ASN A 333 -16.39 -15.31 8.51
CA ASN A 333 -17.20 -15.14 9.74
C ASN A 333 -16.45 -15.11 11.10
N LYS A 334 -15.12 -14.95 11.13
CA LYS A 334 -14.32 -14.96 12.38
C LYS A 334 -13.74 -13.61 12.78
N ASN A 335 -14.28 -12.48 12.33
CA ASN A 335 -13.67 -11.14 12.48
C ASN A 335 -12.22 -11.06 11.95
N ILE A 336 -11.90 -11.94 11.01
CA ILE A 336 -10.63 -12.00 10.31
C ILE A 336 -10.92 -11.92 8.83
N THR A 337 -10.22 -11.04 8.12
CA THR A 337 -10.39 -10.88 6.68
C THR A 337 -9.08 -10.52 6.00
N LEU A 338 -9.05 -10.71 4.69
CA LEU A 338 -7.97 -10.20 3.85
C LEU A 338 -8.13 -8.70 3.62
N ILE A 339 -7.02 -8.04 3.51
CA ILE A 339 -6.90 -6.66 3.05
C ILE A 339 -5.70 -6.56 2.11
N ARG A 340 -5.77 -5.65 1.14
CA ARG A 340 -4.63 -5.33 0.30
C ARG A 340 -4.31 -3.85 0.41
N ILE A 341 -3.09 -3.53 0.82
CA ILE A 341 -2.66 -2.16 1.14
C ILE A 341 -1.29 -1.83 0.52
N GLY A 342 -1.01 -0.56 0.44
CA GLY A 342 0.28 -0.05 -0.01
C GLY A 342 0.32 0.37 -1.47
N GLY A 343 1.50 0.73 -1.92
CA GLY A 343 1.78 1.11 -3.30
C GLY A 343 1.84 -0.10 -4.23
N TYR A 344 1.53 0.10 -5.51
CA TYR A 344 1.66 -0.91 -6.57
C TYR A 344 0.84 -2.20 -6.38
N THR A 345 -0.25 -2.14 -5.64
CA THR A 345 -1.15 -3.27 -5.41
C THR A 345 -2.10 -3.55 -6.57
N GLY A 346 -2.05 -2.74 -7.63
CA GLY A 346 -2.92 -2.90 -8.79
C GLY A 346 -4.14 -1.98 -8.78
N PHE A 347 -4.77 -1.87 -9.94
CA PHE A 347 -5.89 -0.94 -10.12
C PHE A 347 -7.17 -1.46 -9.47
N ASN A 348 -7.44 -2.76 -9.58
CA ASN A 348 -8.65 -3.37 -9.02
C ASN A 348 -8.73 -3.27 -7.49
N ASP A 349 -7.58 -3.35 -6.83
CA ASP A 349 -7.54 -3.28 -5.37
C ASP A 349 -7.76 -1.86 -4.84
N LYS A 350 -7.27 -0.86 -5.58
CA LYS A 350 -7.34 0.56 -5.19
C LYS A 350 -8.64 1.25 -5.59
N THR A 351 -9.42 0.61 -6.46
CA THR A 351 -10.60 1.21 -7.07
C THR A 351 -11.79 0.29 -7.00
N ILE A 352 -12.89 0.72 -7.58
CA ILE A 352 -14.11 -0.06 -7.78
C ILE A 352 -14.22 -0.63 -9.20
N ASN A 353 -13.11 -0.75 -9.90
CA ASN A 353 -13.03 -1.11 -11.32
C ASN A 353 -13.84 -2.37 -11.69
N LEU A 354 -13.82 -3.40 -10.85
CA LEU A 354 -14.48 -4.68 -11.17
C LEU A 354 -16.02 -4.61 -11.14
N VAL A 355 -16.60 -3.59 -10.51
CA VAL A 355 -18.07 -3.39 -10.49
C VAL A 355 -18.52 -2.37 -11.54
N THR A 356 -17.62 -1.91 -12.40
CA THR A 356 -17.95 -1.04 -13.52
C THR A 356 -18.39 -1.85 -14.73
N THR A 357 -19.18 -1.25 -15.62
CA THR A 357 -19.67 -1.92 -16.84
C THR A 357 -18.56 -2.24 -17.83
N GLU A 358 -17.50 -1.44 -17.85
CA GLU A 358 -16.32 -1.64 -18.70
C GLU A 358 -15.06 -1.57 -17.83
N PRO A 359 -14.67 -2.69 -17.17
CA PRO A 359 -13.45 -2.71 -16.37
C PRO A 359 -12.23 -2.31 -17.21
N ILE A 360 -11.46 -1.35 -16.72
CA ILE A 360 -10.23 -0.93 -17.37
C ILE A 360 -9.20 -2.03 -17.21
N GLU A 361 -8.70 -2.56 -18.32
CA GLU A 361 -7.54 -3.44 -18.30
C GLU A 361 -6.30 -2.62 -17.93
N ASN A 362 -5.75 -2.87 -16.75
CA ASN A 362 -4.57 -2.16 -16.29
C ASN A 362 -3.41 -3.10 -16.08
N SER A 363 -2.21 -2.53 -16.22
CA SER A 363 -0.98 -3.23 -15.93
C SER A 363 -0.98 -3.69 -14.48
N ARG A 364 -0.57 -4.93 -14.31
CA ARG A 364 -0.44 -5.49 -12.97
C ARG A 364 0.61 -4.79 -12.18
N THR A 365 0.34 -4.86 -11.02
CA THR A 365 1.03 -4.98 -9.78
C THR A 365 2.46 -5.44 -9.94
N VAL A 366 3.22 -4.93 -9.06
CA VAL A 366 4.58 -5.30 -8.76
C VAL A 366 4.61 -6.63 -8.02
N PHE A 367 5.58 -7.43 -8.38
CA PHE A 367 5.81 -8.75 -7.82
C PHE A 367 7.12 -8.75 -7.03
N ASP A 368 7.13 -9.50 -5.93
CA ASP A 368 8.36 -9.81 -5.21
C ASP A 368 9.30 -10.73 -6.01
N ALA A 369 10.43 -11.10 -5.43
CA ALA A 369 11.41 -12.00 -6.06
C ALA A 369 10.82 -13.38 -6.42
N ASN A 370 9.77 -13.83 -5.72
CA ASN A 370 9.08 -15.08 -5.96
C ASN A 370 7.93 -14.96 -6.96
N CYS A 371 7.76 -13.78 -7.58
CA CYS A 371 6.66 -13.45 -8.48
C CYS A 371 5.27 -13.45 -7.81
N TYR A 372 5.20 -13.19 -6.50
CA TYR A 372 3.93 -13.02 -5.81
C TYR A 372 3.51 -11.55 -5.79
N PRO A 373 2.21 -11.27 -6.01
CA PRO A 373 1.68 -9.90 -5.94
C PRO A 373 1.80 -9.35 -4.51
N ILE A 374 2.36 -8.14 -4.37
CA ILE A 374 2.59 -7.51 -3.07
C ILE A 374 1.31 -6.89 -2.48
N GLY A 375 1.37 -6.58 -1.18
CA GLY A 375 0.38 -5.79 -0.46
C GLY A 375 -0.70 -6.59 0.28
N TRP A 376 -0.69 -7.91 0.23
CA TRP A 376 -1.67 -8.75 0.89
C TRP A 376 -1.39 -8.91 2.37
N ALA A 377 -2.42 -8.76 3.20
CA ALA A 377 -2.36 -8.97 4.64
C ALA A 377 -3.67 -9.56 5.16
N LEU A 378 -3.62 -10.19 6.33
CA LEU A 378 -4.79 -10.51 7.15
C LEU A 378 -4.96 -9.44 8.22
N ILE A 379 -6.19 -9.04 8.49
CA ILE A 379 -6.53 -8.27 9.69
C ILE A 379 -7.44 -9.10 10.59
N LYS A 380 -7.16 -9.07 11.89
CA LYS A 380 -7.98 -9.64 12.96
C LYS A 380 -8.48 -8.50 13.82
N VAL A 381 -9.80 -8.40 14.01
CA VAL A 381 -10.44 -7.31 14.75
C VAL A 381 -11.08 -7.82 16.03
N GLU A 382 -10.77 -7.19 17.15
CA GLU A 382 -11.29 -7.53 18.47
C GLU A 382 -11.87 -6.29 19.15
N GLU A 383 -13.14 -6.36 19.60
CA GLU A 383 -13.76 -5.25 20.31
C GLU A 383 -13.16 -5.12 21.72
N VAL A 384 -12.81 -3.91 22.09
CA VAL A 384 -12.36 -3.60 23.45
C VAL A 384 -13.60 -3.29 24.29
N LYS A 385 -13.94 -4.17 25.21
CA LYS A 385 -14.95 -3.87 26.23
C LYS A 385 -14.38 -2.80 27.15
N ILE A 386 -15.01 -1.62 27.14
CA ILE A 386 -14.70 -0.49 28.03
C ILE A 386 -15.50 -0.65 29.29
#